data_e4de3057090266b6bc549eeb63adf271
#
_entry.id   e4de3057090266b6bc549eeb63adf271
#
_cell.length_a   1.000
_cell.length_b   1.000
_cell.length_c   1.000
_cell.angle_alpha   90.00
_cell.angle_beta   90.00
_cell.angle_gamma   90.00
#
_symmetry.space_group_name_H-M   'P 1'
#
loop_
_entity.id
_entity.type
_entity.pdbx_description
1 polymer ?
#
loop_
_entity_poly.entity_id
_entity_poly.type
_entity_poly.pdbx_seq_one_letter_code
_entity_poly.pdbx_strand_id
1 'polypeptide(L)'
;MDAQLEEKEINIKNIKDIFQLRPFGTDFNSPLFMVRDLIVKSTKGIGQDNKHLKLTLGHSGLTALFWNHGHLASELEPGQPIHIIGTLQINEWNGNQTPQFIIKDIAIDQLQILDYRSKRKNIQFKETESNVAYVIHPKLKKSNSHYYHYGEAIDRPYDKIVFRDLPNTMVEIEQTLEHSQISQLYLVLQHEKSIYFEGIPSKSLFKKCYKALINKKETDLIKEG
;
A
#
# COMPACT_ATOMS: atom_id res chain seq x y z
N MET A 1 7.92 -19.16 -15.36
CA MET A 1 8.66 -19.35 -14.10
C MET A 1 9.29 -20.72 -14.15
N ASP A 2 10.62 -20.78 -13.97
CA ASP A 2 11.37 -22.01 -14.17
C ASP A 2 11.69 -22.73 -12.87
N ALA A 3 11.89 -21.99 -11.76
CA ALA A 3 12.07 -22.56 -10.43
C ALA A 3 11.67 -21.59 -9.32
N GLN A 4 11.31 -22.17 -8.17
CA GLN A 4 11.21 -21.44 -6.90
C GLN A 4 12.51 -21.63 -6.13
N LEU A 5 13.03 -20.54 -5.55
CA LEU A 5 14.23 -20.53 -4.73
C LEU A 5 13.91 -20.13 -3.28
N GLU A 6 14.68 -20.69 -2.36
CA GLU A 6 14.78 -20.17 -1.02
C GLU A 6 15.84 -19.06 -0.96
N GLU A 7 15.70 -18.13 -0.02
CA GLU A 7 16.64 -17.01 0.12
C GLU A 7 18.12 -17.47 0.22
N LYS A 8 18.37 -18.55 0.97
CA LYS A 8 19.74 -19.11 1.16
C LYS A 8 20.38 -19.64 -0.13
N GLU A 9 19.56 -19.95 -1.14
CA GLU A 9 20.06 -20.43 -2.45
C GLU A 9 20.54 -19.30 -3.34
N ILE A 10 20.22 -18.03 -2.97
CA ILE A 10 20.63 -16.85 -3.72
C ILE A 10 22.05 -16.44 -3.27
N ASN A 11 23.04 -17.09 -3.83
CA ASN A 11 24.44 -16.84 -3.54
C ASN A 11 25.29 -16.84 -4.82
N ILE A 12 26.50 -16.28 -4.74
CA ILE A 12 27.40 -16.12 -5.90
C ILE A 12 27.70 -17.45 -6.58
N LYS A 13 27.89 -18.52 -5.82
CA LYS A 13 28.23 -19.83 -6.35
C LYS A 13 27.08 -20.34 -7.26
N ASN A 14 25.89 -20.39 -6.72
CA ASN A 14 24.73 -20.89 -7.46
C ASN A 14 24.41 -20.02 -8.70
N ILE A 15 24.60 -18.70 -8.60
CA ILE A 15 24.42 -17.80 -9.74
C ILE A 15 25.46 -18.09 -10.83
N LYS A 16 26.72 -18.36 -10.47
CA LYS A 16 27.76 -18.74 -11.42
C LYS A 16 27.45 -20.07 -12.09
N ASP A 17 26.91 -21.04 -11.36
CA ASP A 17 26.49 -22.33 -11.92
C ASP A 17 25.35 -22.14 -12.94
N ILE A 18 24.35 -21.29 -12.63
CA ILE A 18 23.30 -20.93 -13.59
C ILE A 18 23.90 -20.25 -14.84
N PHE A 19 24.93 -19.42 -14.67
CA PHE A 19 25.57 -18.71 -15.78
C PHE A 19 26.37 -19.60 -16.73
N GLN A 20 26.66 -20.83 -16.34
CA GLN A 20 27.22 -21.83 -17.27
C GLN A 20 26.25 -22.20 -18.39
N LEU A 21 24.94 -21.95 -18.20
CA LEU A 21 23.92 -22.17 -19.23
C LEU A 21 23.88 -21.05 -20.28
N ARG A 22 24.70 -20.01 -20.16
CA ARG A 22 24.77 -18.92 -21.15
C ARG A 22 25.35 -19.40 -22.49
N PRO A 23 25.05 -18.75 -23.62
CA PRO A 23 24.37 -17.44 -23.73
C PRO A 23 22.84 -17.55 -23.70
N PHE A 24 22.19 -16.60 -22.96
CA PHE A 24 20.77 -16.42 -23.02
C PHE A 24 20.40 -15.47 -24.18
N GLY A 25 19.28 -15.72 -24.85
CA GLY A 25 18.86 -14.95 -26.02
C GLY A 25 17.41 -15.19 -26.40
N THR A 26 17.07 -14.95 -27.67
CA THR A 26 15.68 -14.99 -28.16
C THR A 26 15.03 -16.37 -28.01
N ASP A 27 15.77 -17.44 -28.25
CA ASP A 27 15.25 -18.83 -28.18
C ASP A 27 15.58 -19.52 -26.84
N PHE A 28 16.43 -18.92 -26.01
CA PHE A 28 16.81 -19.43 -24.71
C PHE A 28 16.86 -18.28 -23.69
N ASN A 29 15.72 -17.98 -23.10
CA ASN A 29 15.57 -16.86 -22.16
C ASN A 29 16.33 -17.11 -20.85
N SER A 30 16.76 -16.02 -20.20
CA SER A 30 17.25 -16.10 -18.82
C SER A 30 16.20 -16.74 -17.93
N PRO A 31 16.56 -17.72 -17.09
CA PRO A 31 15.62 -18.38 -16.22
C PRO A 31 14.97 -17.39 -15.25
N LEU A 32 13.66 -17.55 -15.08
CA LEU A 32 12.82 -16.79 -14.18
C LEU A 32 12.62 -17.55 -12.88
N PHE A 33 13.06 -16.95 -11.78
CA PHE A 33 12.96 -17.50 -10.45
C PHE A 33 11.87 -16.78 -9.65
N MET A 34 11.17 -17.53 -8.79
CA MET A 34 10.29 -17.01 -7.77
C MET A 34 10.97 -17.16 -6.41
N VAL A 35 10.85 -16.12 -5.57
CA VAL A 35 11.20 -16.19 -4.16
C VAL A 35 10.02 -15.69 -3.36
N ARG A 36 9.57 -16.48 -2.37
CA ARG A 36 8.41 -16.17 -1.56
C ARG A 36 8.80 -15.64 -0.19
N ASP A 37 7.88 -14.91 0.42
CA ASP A 37 7.91 -14.47 1.83
C ASP A 37 9.18 -13.70 2.21
N LEU A 38 9.74 -12.94 1.26
CA LEU A 38 10.88 -12.07 1.53
C LEU A 38 10.41 -10.82 2.27
N ILE A 39 10.97 -10.59 3.44
CA ILE A 39 10.67 -9.40 4.24
C ILE A 39 11.38 -8.18 3.65
N VAL A 40 10.60 -7.13 3.37
CA VAL A 40 11.15 -5.83 2.97
C VAL A 40 11.90 -5.21 4.15
N LYS A 41 13.19 -4.95 3.99
CA LYS A 41 14.00 -4.21 4.98
C LYS A 41 14.00 -2.72 4.71
N SER A 42 14.15 -2.35 3.44
CA SER A 42 14.11 -0.96 3.02
C SER A 42 13.71 -0.83 1.56
N THR A 43 13.12 0.33 1.25
CA THR A 43 12.71 0.73 -0.10
C THR A 43 13.40 2.05 -0.45
N LYS A 44 13.81 2.22 -1.71
CA LYS A 44 14.40 3.46 -2.20
C LYS A 44 14.12 3.65 -3.67
N GLY A 45 13.58 4.83 -4.04
CA GLY A 45 13.57 5.27 -5.43
C GLY A 45 15.00 5.60 -5.88
N ILE A 46 15.39 5.16 -7.07
CA ILE A 46 16.68 5.41 -7.68
C ILE A 46 16.55 5.86 -9.14
N GLY A 47 17.64 6.42 -9.69
CA GLY A 47 17.66 6.98 -11.03
C GLY A 47 17.06 8.39 -11.09
N GLN A 48 16.99 8.94 -12.30
CA GLN A 48 16.40 10.26 -12.53
C GLN A 48 14.91 10.20 -12.13
N ASP A 49 14.45 11.21 -11.39
CA ASP A 49 13.06 11.33 -10.87
C ASP A 49 12.58 10.12 -10.04
N ASN A 50 13.51 9.38 -9.41
CA ASN A 50 13.20 8.16 -8.67
C ASN A 50 12.41 7.12 -9.50
N LYS A 51 12.71 7.03 -10.79
CA LYS A 51 11.97 6.20 -11.75
C LYS A 51 12.01 4.71 -11.44
N HIS A 52 13.06 4.23 -10.78
CA HIS A 52 13.27 2.81 -10.50
C HIS A 52 13.21 2.54 -9.00
N LEU A 53 12.88 1.31 -8.63
CA LEU A 53 12.82 0.87 -7.25
C LEU A 53 14.05 0.01 -6.92
N LYS A 54 14.70 0.32 -5.80
CA LYS A 54 15.68 -0.53 -5.15
C LYS A 54 15.13 -1.01 -3.83
N LEU A 55 15.13 -2.33 -3.62
CA LEU A 55 14.73 -2.99 -2.39
C LEU A 55 15.93 -3.65 -1.73
N THR A 56 15.90 -3.69 -0.40
CA THR A 56 16.71 -4.59 0.40
C THR A 56 15.78 -5.60 1.04
N LEU A 57 15.96 -6.88 0.75
CA LEU A 57 15.01 -7.94 1.07
C LEU A 57 15.65 -9.03 1.94
N GLY A 58 14.79 -9.74 2.67
CA GLY A 58 15.13 -10.95 3.42
C GLY A 58 16.14 -10.74 4.55
N HIS A 59 16.58 -11.83 5.15
CA HIS A 59 17.56 -11.81 6.25
C HIS A 59 18.97 -11.49 5.76
N SER A 60 19.33 -11.96 4.58
CA SER A 60 20.64 -11.73 3.94
C SER A 60 20.87 -10.28 3.49
N GLY A 61 19.80 -9.48 3.37
CA GLY A 61 19.89 -8.14 2.79
C GLY A 61 20.05 -8.17 1.27
N LEU A 62 19.39 -9.11 0.60
CA LEU A 62 19.41 -9.23 -0.85
C LEU A 62 19.02 -7.90 -1.51
N THR A 63 19.88 -7.39 -2.38
CA THR A 63 19.55 -6.24 -3.21
C THR A 63 18.68 -6.69 -4.38
N ALA A 64 17.52 -6.05 -4.53
CA ALA A 64 16.63 -6.27 -5.65
C ALA A 64 16.29 -4.96 -6.36
N LEU A 65 16.25 -4.98 -7.69
CA LEU A 65 15.96 -3.82 -8.54
C LEU A 65 14.69 -4.09 -9.36
N PHE A 66 13.79 -3.12 -9.36
CA PHE A 66 12.58 -3.15 -10.18
C PHE A 66 12.53 -1.91 -11.07
N TRP A 67 12.79 -2.12 -12.36
CA TRP A 67 12.91 -1.03 -13.31
C TRP A 67 11.55 -0.39 -13.62
N ASN A 68 11.50 0.93 -13.67
CA ASN A 68 10.31 1.76 -13.95
C ASN A 68 9.18 1.68 -12.89
N HIS A 69 9.45 1.15 -11.70
CA HIS A 69 8.48 0.98 -10.61
C HIS A 69 8.87 1.77 -9.35
N GLY A 70 9.52 2.92 -9.52
CA GLY A 70 9.95 3.74 -8.38
C GLY A 70 8.81 4.28 -7.51
N HIS A 71 7.58 4.39 -8.06
CA HIS A 71 6.39 4.78 -7.31
C HIS A 71 6.06 3.83 -6.15
N LEU A 72 6.38 2.53 -6.29
CA LEU A 72 6.18 1.53 -5.23
C LEU A 72 7.04 1.78 -3.99
N ALA A 73 8.05 2.63 -4.06
CA ALA A 73 8.86 2.97 -2.88
C ALA A 73 8.05 3.61 -1.74
N SER A 74 6.89 4.21 -2.05
CA SER A 74 5.97 4.79 -1.06
C SER A 74 4.83 3.86 -0.65
N GLU A 75 4.71 2.71 -1.32
CA GLU A 75 3.63 1.74 -1.09
C GLU A 75 4.11 0.51 -0.33
N LEU A 76 5.40 0.14 -0.48
CA LEU A 76 6.01 -0.98 0.22
C LEU A 76 6.64 -0.51 1.53
N GLU A 77 6.27 -1.17 2.63
CA GLU A 77 6.76 -0.82 3.97
C GLU A 77 7.76 -1.82 4.52
N PRO A 78 8.76 -1.37 5.32
CA PRO A 78 9.64 -2.28 6.04
C PRO A 78 8.84 -3.22 6.96
N GLY A 79 9.22 -4.50 6.96
CA GLY A 79 8.54 -5.56 7.70
C GLY A 79 7.50 -6.32 6.88
N GLN A 80 7.10 -5.83 5.72
CA GLN A 80 6.12 -6.45 4.85
C GLN A 80 6.70 -7.66 4.12
N PRO A 81 6.04 -8.83 4.14
CA PRO A 81 6.40 -9.96 3.29
C PRO A 81 5.93 -9.72 1.85
N ILE A 82 6.79 -10.02 0.90
CA ILE A 82 6.49 -9.96 -0.52
C ILE A 82 7.00 -11.20 -1.24
N HIS A 83 6.40 -11.52 -2.37
CA HIS A 83 6.89 -12.51 -3.32
C HIS A 83 7.43 -11.79 -4.53
N ILE A 84 8.55 -12.22 -5.04
CA ILE A 84 9.17 -11.63 -6.23
C ILE A 84 9.40 -12.68 -7.30
N ILE A 85 9.22 -12.29 -8.55
CA ILE A 85 9.61 -13.06 -9.73
C ILE A 85 10.62 -12.23 -10.52
N GLY A 86 11.68 -12.87 -10.99
CA GLY A 86 12.70 -12.20 -11.77
C GLY A 86 13.91 -13.04 -12.08
N THR A 87 15.01 -12.39 -12.39
CA THR A 87 16.28 -13.03 -12.79
C THR A 87 17.38 -12.69 -11.80
N LEU A 88 18.36 -13.59 -11.66
CA LEU A 88 19.52 -13.40 -10.84
C LEU A 88 20.66 -12.75 -11.63
N GLN A 89 21.38 -11.85 -10.98
CA GLN A 89 22.59 -11.21 -11.48
C GLN A 89 23.67 -11.15 -10.38
N ILE A 90 24.91 -10.94 -10.81
CA ILE A 90 26.02 -10.60 -9.92
C ILE A 90 26.30 -9.12 -10.14
N ASN A 91 26.17 -8.35 -9.08
CA ASN A 91 26.65 -6.98 -9.06
C ASN A 91 28.12 -6.96 -8.60
N GLU A 92 28.98 -6.33 -9.40
CA GLU A 92 30.40 -6.18 -9.09
C GLU A 92 30.74 -4.70 -8.87
N TRP A 93 31.29 -4.40 -7.72
CA TRP A 93 31.71 -3.06 -7.36
C TRP A 93 33.02 -3.09 -6.55
N ASN A 94 34.04 -2.39 -7.00
CA ASN A 94 35.37 -2.36 -6.37
C ASN A 94 35.95 -3.76 -6.09
N GLY A 95 35.75 -4.71 -7.00
CA GLY A 95 36.20 -6.10 -6.85
C GLY A 95 35.32 -6.98 -5.95
N ASN A 96 34.32 -6.40 -5.27
CA ASN A 96 33.37 -7.16 -4.47
C ASN A 96 32.17 -7.61 -5.34
N GLN A 97 31.89 -8.90 -5.29
CA GLN A 97 30.75 -9.50 -5.97
C GLN A 97 29.60 -9.74 -4.98
N THR A 98 28.41 -9.27 -5.30
CA THR A 98 27.20 -9.49 -4.49
C THR A 98 26.05 -10.01 -5.35
N PRO A 99 25.21 -10.90 -4.81
CA PRO A 99 23.98 -11.33 -5.49
C PRO A 99 23.05 -10.12 -5.66
N GLN A 100 22.39 -10.07 -6.82
CA GLN A 100 21.37 -9.08 -7.12
C GLN A 100 20.18 -9.75 -7.81
N PHE A 101 18.98 -9.36 -7.46
CA PHE A 101 17.76 -9.84 -8.10
C PHE A 101 17.17 -8.75 -8.99
N ILE A 102 16.90 -9.04 -10.24
CA ILE A 102 16.21 -8.12 -11.15
C ILE A 102 14.75 -8.55 -11.21
N ILE A 103 13.92 -7.77 -10.56
CA ILE A 103 12.49 -8.04 -10.41
C ILE A 103 11.78 -7.82 -11.76
N LYS A 104 10.88 -8.73 -12.09
CA LYS A 104 9.94 -8.63 -13.21
C LYS A 104 8.52 -8.42 -12.73
N ASP A 105 8.18 -8.98 -11.56
CA ASP A 105 6.88 -8.81 -10.93
C ASP A 105 6.96 -8.99 -9.41
N ILE A 106 6.03 -8.36 -8.68
CA ILE A 106 5.89 -8.45 -7.22
C ILE A 106 4.44 -8.84 -6.92
N ALA A 107 4.27 -9.82 -6.02
CA ALA A 107 2.98 -10.17 -5.46
C ALA A 107 2.99 -10.01 -3.94
N ILE A 108 1.85 -9.64 -3.38
CA ILE A 108 1.62 -9.48 -1.95
C ILE A 108 0.30 -10.16 -1.63
N ASP A 109 0.36 -11.22 -0.83
CA ASP A 109 -0.83 -12.03 -0.50
C ASP A 109 -1.66 -11.42 0.63
N GLN A 110 -1.11 -10.46 1.37
CA GLN A 110 -1.77 -9.83 2.50
C GLN A 110 -2.47 -8.53 2.10
N LEU A 111 -3.59 -8.23 2.75
CA LEU A 111 -4.24 -6.94 2.64
C LEU A 111 -3.26 -5.82 3.05
N GLN A 112 -2.99 -4.92 2.12
CA GLN A 112 -2.19 -3.73 2.37
C GLN A 112 -3.08 -2.60 2.87
N ILE A 113 -2.78 -2.07 4.05
CA ILE A 113 -3.44 -0.88 4.57
C ILE A 113 -2.50 0.31 4.41
N LEU A 114 -2.86 1.24 3.53
CA LEU A 114 -2.06 2.41 3.17
C LEU A 114 -2.62 3.65 3.87
N ASP A 115 -1.89 4.17 4.85
CA ASP A 115 -2.29 5.35 5.62
C ASP A 115 -1.88 6.66 4.91
N TYR A 116 -2.88 7.40 4.44
CA TYR A 116 -2.71 8.69 3.77
C TYR A 116 -3.31 9.87 4.55
N ARG A 117 -3.73 9.66 5.79
CA ARG A 117 -4.37 10.70 6.63
C ARG A 117 -3.51 11.94 6.83
N SER A 118 -2.19 11.79 6.92
CA SER A 118 -1.24 12.88 7.14
C SER A 118 -0.60 13.42 5.85
N LYS A 119 -0.76 12.74 4.73
CA LYS A 119 -0.14 13.15 3.46
C LYS A 119 -1.03 14.19 2.78
N ARG A 120 -0.65 15.48 2.86
CA ARG A 120 -1.31 16.62 2.19
C ARG A 120 -1.31 16.56 0.66
N LYS A 121 -0.65 15.61 0.06
CA LYS A 121 -0.72 15.39 -1.38
C LYS A 121 -2.04 14.68 -1.68
N ASN A 122 -2.92 15.40 -2.35
CA ASN A 122 -4.10 14.82 -2.99
C ASN A 122 -3.64 13.62 -3.82
N ILE A 123 -3.94 12.42 -3.34
CA ILE A 123 -3.84 11.25 -4.17
C ILE A 123 -4.94 11.43 -5.19
N GLN A 124 -4.57 11.82 -6.39
CA GLN A 124 -5.47 11.78 -7.52
C GLN A 124 -5.55 10.32 -7.96
N PHE A 125 -6.40 9.56 -7.29
CA PHE A 125 -6.93 8.36 -7.95
C PHE A 125 -7.63 8.89 -9.19
N LYS A 126 -7.19 8.48 -10.37
CA LYS A 126 -7.92 8.77 -11.59
C LYS A 126 -9.28 8.10 -11.42
N GLU A 127 -10.34 8.90 -11.34
CA GLU A 127 -11.73 8.41 -11.19
C GLU A 127 -12.16 7.43 -12.29
N THR A 128 -11.29 7.22 -13.27
CA THR A 128 -11.43 6.30 -14.40
C THR A 128 -10.83 4.91 -14.14
N GLU A 129 -10.21 4.65 -12.98
CA GLU A 129 -9.73 3.30 -12.66
C GLU A 129 -10.95 2.42 -12.31
N SER A 130 -11.26 1.49 -13.19
CA SER A 130 -12.42 0.58 -13.08
C SER A 130 -12.33 -0.38 -11.87
N ASN A 131 -11.18 -0.43 -11.19
CA ASN A 131 -10.86 -1.42 -10.16
C ASN A 131 -10.74 -0.81 -8.75
N VAL A 132 -11.27 0.40 -8.56
CA VAL A 132 -11.22 1.14 -7.28
C VAL A 132 -12.65 1.47 -6.82
N ALA A 133 -12.97 1.08 -5.58
CA ALA A 133 -14.19 1.52 -4.90
C ALA A 133 -13.86 2.70 -3.97
N TYR A 134 -14.72 3.69 -3.93
CA TYR A 134 -14.63 4.84 -3.03
C TYR A 134 -15.73 4.76 -1.98
N VAL A 135 -15.34 4.78 -0.72
CA VAL A 135 -16.28 4.81 0.39
C VAL A 135 -16.31 6.21 0.99
N ILE A 136 -17.51 6.77 1.06
CA ILE A 136 -17.78 8.13 1.50
C ILE A 136 -18.81 8.16 2.62
N HIS A 137 -18.84 9.27 3.35
CA HIS A 137 -19.83 9.48 4.41
C HIS A 137 -21.25 9.48 3.85
N PRO A 138 -22.27 8.89 4.54
CA PRO A 138 -23.65 8.78 4.03
C PRO A 138 -24.33 10.12 3.68
N LYS A 139 -23.87 11.23 4.27
CA LYS A 139 -24.37 12.58 3.95
C LYS A 139 -23.85 13.13 2.62
N LEU A 140 -22.82 12.53 2.04
CA LEU A 140 -22.21 12.97 0.78
C LEU A 140 -22.90 12.31 -0.42
N LYS A 141 -22.95 13.03 -1.52
CA LYS A 141 -23.54 12.51 -2.77
C LYS A 141 -22.52 11.65 -3.52
N LYS A 142 -22.94 10.47 -3.96
CA LYS A 142 -22.15 9.59 -4.83
C LYS A 142 -21.91 10.26 -6.18
N SER A 143 -20.66 10.23 -6.67
CA SER A 143 -20.31 10.81 -7.97
C SER A 143 -20.62 9.86 -9.13
N ASN A 144 -20.44 8.56 -8.92
CA ASN A 144 -20.71 7.51 -9.92
C ASN A 144 -20.96 6.15 -9.26
N SER A 145 -21.04 5.07 -10.06
CA SER A 145 -21.33 3.71 -9.59
C SER A 145 -20.19 3.03 -8.81
N HIS A 146 -19.01 3.65 -8.70
CA HIS A 146 -17.89 3.16 -7.90
C HIS A 146 -17.86 3.77 -6.48
N TYR A 147 -18.84 4.61 -6.15
CA TYR A 147 -18.98 5.22 -4.83
C TYR A 147 -20.02 4.47 -4.00
N TYR A 148 -19.64 4.15 -2.77
CA TYR A 148 -20.46 3.48 -1.76
C TYR A 148 -20.53 4.35 -0.51
N HIS A 149 -21.61 4.25 0.25
CA HIS A 149 -21.65 4.82 1.58
C HIS A 149 -21.12 3.80 2.60
N TYR A 150 -20.61 4.29 3.72
CA TYR A 150 -20.29 3.42 4.84
C TYR A 150 -21.49 2.58 5.25
N GLY A 151 -21.28 1.29 5.56
CA GLY A 151 -22.31 0.31 5.88
C GLY A 151 -23.00 -0.32 4.67
N GLU A 152 -22.75 0.16 3.45
CA GLU A 152 -23.23 -0.50 2.23
C GLU A 152 -22.30 -1.65 1.85
N ALA A 153 -22.87 -2.80 1.47
CA ALA A 153 -22.11 -3.90 0.88
C ALA A 153 -21.56 -3.51 -0.49
N ILE A 154 -20.28 -3.80 -0.71
CA ILE A 154 -19.64 -3.61 -2.01
C ILE A 154 -19.96 -4.82 -2.88
N ASP A 155 -20.81 -4.62 -3.88
CA ASP A 155 -21.46 -5.65 -4.70
C ASP A 155 -20.65 -6.12 -5.92
N ARG A 156 -19.45 -5.54 -6.10
CA ARG A 156 -18.56 -5.83 -7.22
C ARG A 156 -17.15 -6.15 -6.73
N PRO A 157 -16.39 -6.97 -7.48
CA PRO A 157 -15.00 -7.19 -7.17
C PRO A 157 -14.18 -5.91 -7.48
N TYR A 158 -13.46 -5.43 -6.48
CA TYR A 158 -12.48 -4.36 -6.61
C TYR A 158 -11.16 -4.82 -5.99
N ASP A 159 -10.04 -4.40 -6.55
CA ASP A 159 -8.73 -4.68 -5.96
C ASP A 159 -8.42 -3.69 -4.83
N LYS A 160 -9.00 -2.49 -4.93
CA LYS A 160 -8.68 -1.37 -4.04
C LYS A 160 -9.94 -0.74 -3.47
N ILE A 161 -9.93 -0.43 -2.18
CA ILE A 161 -10.94 0.41 -1.53
C ILE A 161 -10.27 1.67 -0.98
N VAL A 162 -10.89 2.81 -1.21
CA VAL A 162 -10.46 4.12 -0.69
C VAL A 162 -11.48 4.66 0.28
N PHE A 163 -11.16 4.71 1.55
CA PHE A 163 -11.96 5.41 2.55
C PHE A 163 -11.63 6.90 2.51
N ARG A 164 -12.51 7.69 1.87
CA ARG A 164 -12.29 9.13 1.64
C ARG A 164 -12.60 9.98 2.86
N ASP A 165 -13.69 9.65 3.55
CA ASP A 165 -14.23 10.40 4.67
C ASP A 165 -14.25 9.56 5.93
N LEU A 166 -14.50 10.19 7.09
CA LEU A 166 -14.62 9.47 8.35
C LEU A 166 -15.97 8.74 8.43
N PRO A 167 -15.99 7.48 8.92
CA PRO A 167 -17.24 6.79 9.27
C PRO A 167 -17.84 7.42 10.54
N ASN A 168 -19.13 7.15 10.79
CA ASN A 168 -19.74 7.52 12.08
C ASN A 168 -19.33 6.51 13.18
N THR A 169 -19.15 5.25 12.83
CA THR A 169 -18.79 4.15 13.75
C THR A 169 -17.82 3.18 13.11
N MET A 170 -17.07 2.43 13.93
CA MET A 170 -16.19 1.35 13.43
C MET A 170 -16.98 0.19 12.83
N VAL A 171 -18.21 -0.05 13.30
CA VAL A 171 -19.09 -1.09 12.77
C VAL A 171 -19.42 -0.86 11.29
N GLU A 172 -19.56 0.38 10.86
CA GLU A 172 -19.78 0.71 9.44
C GLU A 172 -18.59 0.29 8.55
N ILE A 173 -17.36 0.36 9.07
CA ILE A 173 -16.16 -0.14 8.37
C ILE A 173 -16.24 -1.65 8.22
N GLU A 174 -16.52 -2.36 9.31
CA GLU A 174 -16.63 -3.82 9.31
C GLU A 174 -17.70 -4.29 8.31
N GLN A 175 -18.89 -3.69 8.35
CA GLN A 175 -19.97 -4.00 7.42
C GLN A 175 -19.60 -3.75 5.96
N THR A 176 -18.88 -2.66 5.68
CA THR A 176 -18.44 -2.33 4.32
C THR A 176 -17.41 -3.34 3.78
N LEU A 177 -16.56 -3.88 4.64
CA LEU A 177 -15.50 -4.81 4.27
C LEU A 177 -15.89 -6.29 4.34
N GLU A 178 -17.01 -6.64 5.00
CA GLU A 178 -17.39 -8.02 5.35
C GLU A 178 -17.37 -9.01 4.17
N HIS A 179 -17.71 -8.54 2.99
CA HIS A 179 -17.78 -9.37 1.78
C HIS A 179 -16.80 -8.94 0.68
N SER A 180 -15.91 -8.00 0.99
CA SER A 180 -14.98 -7.47 -0.01
C SER A 180 -13.69 -8.30 -0.07
N GLN A 181 -13.32 -8.75 -1.27
CA GLN A 181 -12.02 -9.35 -1.55
C GLN A 181 -11.12 -8.30 -2.17
N ILE A 182 -10.32 -7.64 -1.33
CA ILE A 182 -9.44 -6.55 -1.75
C ILE A 182 -7.99 -6.85 -1.40
N SER A 183 -7.07 -6.33 -2.20
CA SER A 183 -5.63 -6.37 -1.93
C SER A 183 -5.12 -5.10 -1.24
N GLN A 184 -5.78 -3.96 -1.45
CA GLN A 184 -5.35 -2.67 -0.93
C GLN A 184 -6.49 -1.84 -0.34
N LEU A 185 -6.26 -1.31 0.87
CA LEU A 185 -7.15 -0.39 1.56
C LEU A 185 -6.44 0.95 1.79
N TYR A 186 -6.97 2.02 1.23
CA TYR A 186 -6.44 3.38 1.37
C TYR A 186 -7.23 4.16 2.42
N LEU A 187 -6.59 4.58 3.48
CA LEU A 187 -7.18 5.42 4.53
C LEU A 187 -6.83 6.88 4.25
N VAL A 188 -7.69 7.59 3.54
CA VAL A 188 -7.56 9.04 3.29
C VAL A 188 -8.22 9.84 4.40
N LEU A 189 -9.43 9.45 4.79
CA LEU A 189 -10.19 9.94 5.94
C LEU A 189 -10.18 11.46 6.04
N GLN A 190 -10.45 12.15 4.95
CA GLN A 190 -10.50 13.61 4.90
C GLN A 190 -11.76 14.10 5.62
N HIS A 191 -11.61 15.13 6.45
CA HIS A 191 -12.71 15.89 6.98
C HIS A 191 -12.79 17.23 6.25
N GLU A 192 -13.96 17.59 5.71
CA GLU A 192 -14.13 18.86 4.97
C GLU A 192 -13.82 20.10 5.81
N LYS A 193 -13.99 20.00 7.14
CA LYS A 193 -13.62 21.03 8.09
C LYS A 193 -12.80 20.42 9.22
N SER A 194 -11.51 20.66 9.21
CA SER A 194 -10.69 20.35 10.39
C SER A 194 -11.06 21.32 11.52
N ILE A 195 -11.89 20.87 12.44
CA ILE A 195 -12.23 21.59 13.67
C ILE A 195 -10.97 22.01 14.44
N TYR A 196 -9.86 21.31 14.22
CA TYR A 196 -8.55 21.62 14.82
C TYR A 196 -7.99 22.98 14.39
N PHE A 197 -8.40 23.53 13.25
CA PHE A 197 -7.94 24.81 12.73
C PHE A 197 -8.98 25.94 12.89
N GLU A 198 -10.17 25.66 13.41
CA GLU A 198 -11.19 26.70 13.65
C GLU A 198 -10.93 27.53 14.92
N GLY A 199 -9.82 27.25 15.63
CA GLY A 199 -9.43 27.98 16.83
C GLY A 199 -10.25 27.60 18.08
N ILE A 200 -10.10 28.40 19.15
CA ILE A 200 -10.80 28.16 20.39
C ILE A 200 -12.30 28.42 20.17
N PRO A 201 -13.20 27.52 20.57
CA PRO A 201 -14.64 27.71 20.44
C PRO A 201 -15.11 29.04 21.04
N SER A 202 -16.06 29.67 20.37
CA SER A 202 -16.60 30.93 20.87
C SER A 202 -17.15 30.79 22.28
N LYS A 203 -17.09 31.88 23.11
CA LYS A 203 -17.66 31.88 24.47
C LYS A 203 -19.14 31.46 24.50
N SER A 204 -19.87 31.68 23.41
CA SER A 204 -21.30 31.29 23.30
C SER A 204 -21.45 29.79 23.15
N LEU A 205 -20.59 29.14 22.33
CA LEU A 205 -20.58 27.70 22.14
C LEU A 205 -20.12 27.00 23.44
N PHE A 206 -19.09 27.51 24.08
CA PHE A 206 -18.62 27.00 25.38
C PHE A 206 -19.72 27.05 26.45
N LYS A 207 -20.49 28.13 26.52
CA LYS A 207 -21.65 28.26 27.44
C LYS A 207 -22.76 27.24 27.12
N LYS A 208 -23.02 26.94 25.84
CA LYS A 208 -24.00 25.92 25.44
C LYS A 208 -23.55 24.53 25.90
N CYS A 209 -22.32 24.14 25.59
CA CYS A 209 -21.75 22.86 26.03
C CYS A 209 -21.74 22.74 27.57
N TYR A 210 -21.33 23.79 28.28
CA TYR A 210 -21.33 23.80 29.74
C TYR A 210 -22.72 23.63 30.35
N LYS A 211 -23.75 24.29 29.79
CA LYS A 211 -25.14 24.11 30.23
C LYS A 211 -25.66 22.69 29.94
N ALA A 212 -25.30 22.09 28.80
CA ALA A 212 -25.67 20.74 28.49
C ALA A 212 -25.03 19.72 29.45
N LEU A 213 -23.74 19.90 29.78
CA LEU A 213 -23.01 19.04 30.72
C LEU A 213 -23.52 19.08 32.14
N ILE A 214 -23.97 20.29 32.65
CA ILE A 214 -24.49 20.40 34.00
C ILE A 214 -25.83 19.67 34.17
N ASN A 215 -26.63 19.60 33.11
CA ASN A 215 -27.99 19.07 33.17
C ASN A 215 -28.06 17.56 32.83
N LYS A 216 -26.98 16.91 32.39
CA LYS A 216 -26.94 15.49 32.00
C LYS A 216 -25.82 14.77 32.73
N LYS A 217 -26.12 13.57 33.27
CA LYS A 217 -25.12 12.70 33.91
C LYS A 217 -24.17 12.06 32.90
N GLU A 218 -24.62 11.88 31.64
CA GLU A 218 -23.84 11.43 30.50
C GLU A 218 -24.23 12.23 29.27
N THR A 219 -23.25 12.68 28.49
CA THR A 219 -23.46 13.43 27.25
C THR A 219 -22.76 12.73 26.09
N ASP A 220 -23.53 12.32 25.09
CA ASP A 220 -23.01 11.83 23.83
C ASP A 220 -22.69 13.03 22.94
N LEU A 221 -21.40 13.41 22.87
CA LEU A 221 -20.92 14.57 22.12
C LEU A 221 -21.13 14.46 20.60
N ILE A 222 -21.41 13.25 20.11
CA ILE A 222 -21.63 13.01 18.66
C ILE A 222 -23.06 13.36 18.27
N LYS A 223 -24.03 13.23 19.18
CA LYS A 223 -25.45 13.48 18.89
C LYS A 223 -25.89 14.92 19.04
N GLU A 224 -25.08 15.75 19.70
CA GLU A 224 -25.43 17.14 20.01
C GLU A 224 -24.59 18.20 19.25
N GLY A 225 -23.79 17.81 18.26
CA GLY A 225 -22.96 18.67 17.40
C GLY A 225 -23.69 19.23 16.18
#